data_df543f57ce4f59f5575a812196be99de
#
_entry.id   df543f57ce4f59f5575a812196be99de
#
_cell.length_a   1.000
_cell.length_b   1.000
_cell.length_c   1.000
_cell.angle_alpha   90.00
_cell.angle_beta   90.00
_cell.angle_gamma   90.00
#
_symmetry.space_group_name_H-M   'P 1'
#
loop_
_entity.id
_entity.type
_entity.pdbx_description
1 polymer ?
#
loop_
_entity_poly.entity_id
_entity_poly.type
_entity_poly.pdbx_seq_one_letter_code
_entity_poly.pdbx_strand_id
1 'polypeptide(L)'
;LETIVSALCALLLTCAPSTAAEAETEPEAETEADGPPDCRYAPRPRPKDVEAGEFTHQFLPHTSLFRQPLADMKAPRFYGSARATDYRTGPLVRQEKTGGEFASGIAGMGGRIGLYGWRDGRCNGLQVGLSGAVFSEFNLSTISENLLNSDFIAALPISWRWGRWSGQVRLFHQSSHLGDEYLLNNGTVQRDDLTIEAFDVMLSYAGRWWRLYGGGGVIIFSPVDLGHGFVQAGGEIRAHFWKFGDPSRNWFIPVAGVDVQSWQARDWALGVSAKAGLEMGARAPVLHRVRLLAGILGGYTPFGQFFRTSKVTSWGVEAQIEF
;
A
#
# COMPACT_ATOMS: atom_id res chain seq x y z
N LEU A 1 -15.15 8.17 23.44
CA LEU A 1 -14.77 7.04 22.54
C LEU A 1 -15.91 6.04 22.40
N GLU A 2 -16.67 5.76 23.48
CA GLU A 2 -17.82 4.85 23.44
C GLU A 2 -18.97 5.37 22.54
N THR A 3 -19.13 6.68 22.41
CA THR A 3 -20.19 7.28 21.60
C THR A 3 -19.97 7.13 20.10
N ILE A 4 -18.71 7.04 19.62
CA ILE A 4 -18.37 6.88 18.20
C ILE A 4 -18.51 5.42 17.76
N VAL A 5 -18.19 4.47 18.63
CA VAL A 5 -18.33 3.04 18.34
C VAL A 5 -19.79 2.62 18.24
N SER A 6 -20.67 3.19 19.07
CA SER A 6 -22.11 2.93 19.02
C SER A 6 -22.78 3.47 17.76
N ALA A 7 -22.28 4.60 17.21
CA ALA A 7 -22.82 5.19 15.99
C ALA A 7 -22.48 4.37 14.73
N LEU A 8 -21.32 3.72 14.69
CA LEU A 8 -20.93 2.86 13.56
C LEU A 8 -21.68 1.53 13.51
N CYS A 9 -22.04 0.96 14.67
CA CYS A 9 -22.84 -0.28 14.73
C CYS A 9 -24.32 -0.07 14.34
N ALA A 10 -24.87 1.12 14.63
CA ALA A 10 -26.28 1.42 14.30
C ALA A 10 -26.54 1.62 12.80
N LEU A 11 -25.52 2.00 12.01
CA LEU A 11 -25.67 2.23 10.56
C LEU A 11 -25.64 0.94 9.73
N LEU A 12 -25.26 -0.20 10.30
CA LEU A 12 -25.13 -1.49 9.58
C LEU A 12 -26.36 -2.40 9.71
N LEU A 13 -27.39 -2.01 10.48
CA LEU A 13 -28.51 -2.89 10.83
C LEU A 13 -29.87 -2.51 10.24
N THR A 14 -29.99 -1.51 9.37
CA THR A 14 -31.28 -1.06 8.82
C THR A 14 -31.38 -1.10 7.32
N CYS A 15 -31.01 -2.22 6.69
CA CYS A 15 -31.42 -2.49 5.30
C CYS A 15 -31.92 -3.92 5.16
N ALA A 16 -33.22 -4.13 5.42
CA ALA A 16 -33.93 -5.32 5.00
C ALA A 16 -34.39 -5.17 3.54
N PRO A 17 -34.23 -6.18 2.68
CA PRO A 17 -34.68 -6.10 1.30
C PRO A 17 -36.19 -6.33 1.21
N SER A 18 -36.86 -5.42 0.53
CA SER A 18 -38.24 -5.61 0.04
C SER A 18 -38.24 -6.54 -1.20
N THR A 19 -38.95 -7.63 -1.11
CA THR A 19 -39.19 -8.56 -2.21
C THR A 19 -40.27 -8.03 -3.12
N ALA A 20 -39.96 -7.79 -4.39
CA ALA A 20 -40.93 -7.84 -5.48
C ALA A 20 -40.26 -8.55 -6.67
N ALA A 21 -40.81 -9.70 -7.01
CA ALA A 21 -40.42 -10.51 -8.15
C ALA A 21 -41.09 -9.98 -9.42
N GLU A 22 -40.32 -9.60 -10.40
CA GLU A 22 -40.73 -9.62 -11.81
C GLU A 22 -39.64 -10.36 -12.59
N ALA A 23 -40.08 -11.41 -13.29
CA ALA A 23 -39.23 -12.26 -14.11
C ALA A 23 -38.92 -11.51 -15.42
N GLU A 24 -37.72 -11.00 -15.55
CA GLU A 24 -37.17 -10.61 -16.84
C GLU A 24 -36.13 -11.64 -17.28
N THR A 25 -36.29 -12.06 -18.54
CA THR A 25 -35.45 -12.98 -19.30
C THR A 25 -33.97 -12.65 -19.10
N GLU A 26 -33.22 -13.62 -18.59
CA GLU A 26 -31.74 -13.54 -18.48
C GLU A 26 -31.15 -13.29 -19.87
N PRO A 27 -30.34 -12.24 -20.04
CA PRO A 27 -29.42 -12.15 -21.17
C PRO A 27 -28.34 -13.23 -20.99
N GLU A 28 -28.11 -14.00 -22.05
CA GLU A 28 -27.07 -15.02 -22.14
C GLU A 28 -25.78 -14.56 -21.45
N ALA A 29 -25.35 -15.35 -20.47
CA ALA A 29 -24.11 -15.12 -19.76
C ALA A 29 -22.95 -15.10 -20.77
N GLU A 30 -22.49 -13.91 -21.13
CA GLU A 30 -21.18 -13.77 -21.74
C GLU A 30 -20.17 -14.47 -20.83
N THR A 31 -19.56 -15.52 -21.37
CA THR A 31 -18.46 -16.25 -20.74
C THR A 31 -17.41 -15.24 -20.26
N GLU A 32 -17.42 -14.97 -18.96
CA GLU A 32 -16.46 -14.06 -18.33
C GLU A 32 -15.05 -14.56 -18.64
N ALA A 33 -14.35 -13.82 -19.48
CA ALA A 33 -12.97 -14.11 -19.85
C ALA A 33 -12.13 -14.28 -18.59
N ASP A 34 -11.48 -15.44 -18.47
CA ASP A 34 -10.75 -15.97 -17.32
C ASP A 34 -9.42 -15.22 -17.06
N GLY A 35 -9.44 -13.90 -17.17
CA GLY A 35 -8.29 -13.02 -16.90
C GLY A 35 -8.18 -12.63 -15.43
N PRO A 36 -6.97 -12.34 -14.93
CA PRO A 36 -6.80 -11.86 -13.55
C PRO A 36 -7.60 -10.57 -13.34
N PRO A 37 -8.27 -10.42 -12.18
CA PRO A 37 -9.19 -9.31 -11.90
C PRO A 37 -8.59 -7.92 -12.11
N ASP A 38 -7.28 -7.77 -11.92
CA ASP A 38 -6.57 -6.49 -12.04
C ASP A 38 -6.50 -5.96 -13.48
N CYS A 39 -6.59 -6.82 -14.47
CA CYS A 39 -6.59 -6.43 -15.89
C CYS A 39 -7.98 -6.04 -16.40
N ARG A 40 -9.04 -6.43 -15.70
CA ARG A 40 -10.42 -6.08 -16.04
C ARG A 40 -10.72 -4.60 -15.81
N TYR A 41 -9.93 -3.95 -14.96
CA TYR A 41 -10.12 -2.55 -14.56
C TYR A 41 -9.14 -1.58 -15.20
N ALA A 42 -8.22 -2.08 -16.04
CA ALA A 42 -7.41 -1.19 -16.87
C ALA A 42 -8.32 -0.49 -17.88
N PRO A 43 -8.25 0.86 -18.00
CA PRO A 43 -8.97 1.54 -19.06
C PRO A 43 -8.48 0.97 -20.40
N ARG A 44 -9.38 0.29 -21.07
CA ARG A 44 -9.10 -0.17 -22.43
C ARG A 44 -9.34 0.98 -23.39
N PRO A 45 -8.32 1.48 -24.08
CA PRO A 45 -8.41 1.46 -25.52
C PRO A 45 -7.79 0.13 -25.98
N ARG A 46 -8.55 -0.90 -26.24
CA ARG A 46 -8.11 -1.86 -27.25
C ARG A 46 -7.97 -1.04 -28.52
N PRO A 47 -6.80 -0.99 -29.15
CA PRO A 47 -6.80 -0.78 -30.58
C PRO A 47 -7.75 -1.87 -31.11
N LYS A 48 -8.75 -1.50 -31.88
CA LYS A 48 -9.80 -2.42 -32.38
C LYS A 48 -9.22 -3.58 -33.20
N ASP A 49 -7.92 -3.60 -33.40
CA ASP A 49 -7.19 -4.41 -34.36
C ASP A 49 -6.11 -5.33 -33.73
N VAL A 50 -5.96 -5.39 -32.39
CA VAL A 50 -4.97 -6.29 -31.77
C VAL A 50 -5.62 -7.63 -31.44
N GLU A 51 -5.23 -8.68 -32.15
CA GLU A 51 -5.65 -10.05 -31.87
C GLU A 51 -5.22 -10.49 -30.48
N ALA A 52 -6.03 -11.36 -29.85
CA ALA A 52 -5.73 -11.86 -28.51
C ALA A 52 -4.43 -12.68 -28.55
N GLY A 53 -3.35 -12.15 -27.94
CA GLY A 53 -2.01 -12.75 -27.90
C GLY A 53 -0.95 -11.96 -28.65
N GLU A 54 -1.30 -10.95 -29.42
CA GLU A 54 -0.32 -10.06 -30.04
C GLU A 54 0.23 -9.07 -28.98
N PHE A 55 1.57 -8.99 -28.90
CA PHE A 55 2.26 -8.06 -28.01
C PHE A 55 2.47 -6.71 -28.68
N THR A 56 2.09 -5.66 -27.97
CA THR A 56 2.24 -4.29 -28.44
C THR A 56 3.19 -3.50 -27.53
N HIS A 57 3.88 -2.55 -28.13
CA HIS A 57 4.73 -1.60 -27.42
C HIS A 57 3.89 -0.40 -26.98
N GLN A 58 4.06 0.02 -25.72
CA GLN A 58 3.34 1.14 -25.14
C GLN A 58 4.32 2.09 -24.46
N PHE A 59 4.26 3.36 -24.83
CA PHE A 59 4.93 4.43 -24.10
C PHE A 59 3.98 4.98 -23.04
N LEU A 60 4.51 5.28 -21.87
CA LEU A 60 3.79 5.81 -20.71
C LEU A 60 2.52 5.01 -20.38
N PRO A 61 2.62 3.68 -20.19
CA PRO A 61 1.45 2.87 -19.87
C PRO A 61 0.81 3.30 -18.53
N HIS A 62 -0.50 3.53 -18.54
CA HIS A 62 -1.27 4.01 -17.37
C HIS A 62 -1.44 2.96 -16.27
N THR A 63 -1.14 1.69 -16.52
CA THR A 63 -1.35 0.61 -15.56
C THR A 63 -0.05 -0.09 -15.22
N SER A 64 0.10 -0.51 -13.98
CA SER A 64 1.24 -1.32 -13.54
C SER A 64 0.95 -2.81 -13.65
N LEU A 65 1.95 -3.60 -14.09
CA LEU A 65 1.86 -5.06 -14.13
C LEU A 65 1.99 -5.69 -12.74
N PHE A 66 2.68 -5.05 -11.81
CA PHE A 66 2.77 -5.47 -10.42
C PHE A 66 2.02 -4.48 -9.53
N ARG A 67 1.00 -4.96 -8.83
CA ARG A 67 0.21 -4.15 -7.90
C ARG A 67 0.94 -3.98 -6.57
N GLN A 68 0.91 -2.77 -6.02
CA GLN A 68 1.45 -2.51 -4.70
C GLN A 68 0.67 -3.25 -3.61
N PRO A 69 1.35 -3.82 -2.59
CA PRO A 69 0.69 -4.45 -1.46
C PRO A 69 -0.22 -3.48 -0.70
N LEU A 70 -1.45 -3.91 -0.38
CA LEU A 70 -2.46 -3.06 0.29
C LEU A 70 -2.01 -2.61 1.67
N ALA A 71 -1.45 -3.52 2.45
CA ALA A 71 -1.07 -3.29 3.83
C ALA A 71 0.35 -2.75 3.99
N ASP A 72 1.19 -2.76 2.95
CA ASP A 72 2.52 -2.15 3.02
C ASP A 72 2.42 -0.65 3.28
N MET A 73 3.00 -0.23 4.41
CA MET A 73 2.98 1.17 4.87
C MET A 73 3.85 2.08 4.01
N LYS A 74 4.84 1.52 3.30
CA LYS A 74 5.76 2.24 2.41
C LYS A 74 5.52 1.98 0.91
N ALA A 75 4.37 1.44 0.56
CA ALA A 75 3.99 1.36 -0.85
C ALA A 75 3.73 2.76 -1.43
N PRO A 76 4.35 3.13 -2.55
CA PRO A 76 4.19 4.44 -3.19
C PRO A 76 2.75 4.70 -3.60
N ARG A 77 2.04 5.50 -2.81
CA ARG A 77 0.65 5.93 -3.02
C ARG A 77 0.37 7.20 -2.23
N PHE A 78 -0.74 7.86 -2.52
CA PHE A 78 -1.24 8.95 -1.70
C PHE A 78 -2.11 8.39 -0.59
N TYR A 79 -1.77 8.70 0.65
CA TYR A 79 -2.60 8.37 1.82
C TYR A 79 -2.37 9.30 2.99
N GLY A 80 -3.38 9.42 3.84
CA GLY A 80 -3.30 10.04 5.15
C GLY A 80 -3.93 9.14 6.19
N SER A 81 -3.32 9.02 7.37
CA SER A 81 -3.86 8.24 8.47
C SER A 81 -3.78 8.97 9.80
N ALA A 82 -4.77 8.73 10.66
CA ALA A 82 -4.76 9.13 12.06
C ALA A 82 -4.80 7.87 12.93
N ARG A 83 -3.88 7.80 13.90
CA ARG A 83 -3.62 6.56 14.66
C ARG A 83 -3.41 6.87 16.13
N ALA A 84 -3.85 5.97 17.00
CA ALA A 84 -3.35 5.86 18.37
C ALA A 84 -2.09 5.00 18.33
N THR A 85 -0.99 5.54 18.83
CA THR A 85 0.35 4.94 18.69
C THR A 85 1.01 4.82 20.06
N ASP A 86 1.60 3.66 20.34
CA ASP A 86 2.37 3.36 21.53
C ASP A 86 3.74 2.82 21.11
N TYR A 87 4.78 3.65 21.24
CA TYR A 87 6.17 3.27 21.06
C TYR A 87 6.71 2.66 22.35
N ARG A 88 7.10 1.38 22.33
CA ARG A 88 7.56 0.62 23.48
C ARG A 88 9.06 0.61 23.67
N THR A 89 9.83 0.86 22.64
CA THR A 89 11.29 0.93 22.67
C THR A 89 11.78 2.08 21.77
N GLY A 90 13.04 2.43 21.95
CA GLY A 90 13.72 3.42 21.12
C GLY A 90 13.67 4.85 21.65
N PRO A 91 14.15 5.81 20.87
CA PRO A 91 14.28 7.20 21.31
C PRO A 91 12.96 7.87 21.69
N LEU A 92 11.89 7.58 20.96
CA LEU A 92 10.58 8.21 21.19
C LEU A 92 10.00 7.93 22.59
N VAL A 93 10.26 6.74 23.16
CA VAL A 93 9.82 6.41 24.54
C VAL A 93 10.46 7.27 25.59
N ARG A 94 11.72 7.67 25.38
CA ARG A 94 12.51 8.43 26.38
C ARG A 94 12.27 9.92 26.33
N GLN A 95 11.77 10.41 25.21
CA GLN A 95 11.74 11.83 24.89
C GLN A 95 10.34 12.43 24.95
N GLU A 96 9.31 11.60 24.73
CA GLU A 96 7.92 12.04 24.84
C GLU A 96 7.47 12.00 26.29
N LYS A 97 6.83 13.08 26.76
CA LYS A 97 6.27 13.18 28.12
C LYS A 97 5.22 12.10 28.44
N THR A 98 4.64 11.52 27.41
CA THR A 98 3.63 10.46 27.47
C THR A 98 4.22 9.05 27.54
N GLY A 99 5.55 8.91 27.55
CA GLY A 99 6.19 7.60 27.59
C GLY A 99 6.07 6.81 26.27
N GLY A 100 5.83 7.50 25.14
CA GLY A 100 5.69 6.88 23.81
C GLY A 100 4.25 6.75 23.32
N GLU A 101 3.25 7.05 24.15
CA GLU A 101 1.85 7.05 23.76
C GLU A 101 1.40 8.42 23.24
N PHE A 102 0.95 8.48 22.00
CA PHE A 102 0.43 9.70 21.38
C PHE A 102 -0.48 9.42 20.18
N ALA A 103 -1.27 10.41 19.80
CA ALA A 103 -1.95 10.41 18.50
C ALA A 103 -0.93 10.71 17.40
N SER A 104 -0.75 9.79 16.45
CA SER A 104 0.13 10.03 15.30
C SER A 104 -0.66 10.24 14.01
N GLY A 105 -0.11 11.09 13.15
CA GLY A 105 -0.50 11.24 11.76
C GLY A 105 0.58 10.64 10.85
N ILE A 106 0.18 9.89 9.83
CA ILE A 106 1.12 9.44 8.81
C ILE A 106 0.58 9.88 7.46
N ALA A 107 1.42 10.58 6.70
CA ALA A 107 1.13 10.98 5.33
C ALA A 107 2.08 10.29 4.37
N GLY A 108 1.53 9.68 3.32
CA GLY A 108 2.29 9.17 2.19
C GLY A 108 1.91 9.94 0.93
N MET A 109 2.89 10.47 0.23
CA MET A 109 2.71 11.13 -1.06
C MET A 109 3.62 10.46 -2.08
N GLY A 110 3.04 9.70 -3.00
CA GLY A 110 3.84 8.99 -3.96
C GLY A 110 3.04 8.32 -5.06
N GLY A 111 3.77 7.80 -6.04
CA GLY A 111 3.17 7.14 -7.17
C GLY A 111 4.17 6.41 -8.05
N ARG A 112 3.68 5.93 -9.16
CA ARG A 112 4.44 5.17 -10.15
C ARG A 112 4.06 5.64 -11.53
N ILE A 113 5.06 5.76 -12.39
CA ILE A 113 4.90 6.10 -13.81
C ILE A 113 5.49 4.95 -14.61
N GLY A 114 4.68 4.34 -15.47
CA GLY A 114 5.19 3.44 -16.50
C GLY A 114 5.92 4.26 -17.55
N LEU A 115 7.15 3.89 -17.89
CA LEU A 115 7.91 4.54 -18.97
C LEU A 115 7.71 3.80 -20.29
N TYR A 116 7.82 2.50 -20.24
CA TYR A 116 7.71 1.63 -21.40
C TYR A 116 7.12 0.28 -21.00
N GLY A 117 6.22 -0.23 -21.81
CA GLY A 117 5.59 -1.53 -21.67
C GLY A 117 5.57 -2.31 -22.98
N TRP A 118 5.78 -3.61 -22.88
CA TRP A 118 5.58 -4.58 -23.94
C TRP A 118 4.54 -5.58 -23.44
N ARG A 119 3.31 -5.53 -23.96
CA ARG A 119 2.15 -6.20 -23.38
C ARG A 119 1.22 -6.79 -24.43
N ASP A 120 0.58 -7.89 -24.08
CA ASP A 120 -0.57 -8.40 -24.82
C ASP A 120 -1.90 -7.76 -24.31
N GLY A 121 -2.99 -8.01 -25.03
CA GLY A 121 -4.32 -7.55 -24.66
C GLY A 121 -4.88 -8.19 -23.37
N ARG A 122 -4.18 -9.18 -22.80
CA ARG A 122 -4.51 -9.88 -21.55
C ARG A 122 -3.68 -9.42 -20.36
N CYS A 123 -2.92 -8.35 -20.51
CA CYS A 123 -1.99 -7.81 -19.50
C CYS A 123 -0.78 -8.69 -19.18
N ASN A 124 -0.41 -9.65 -20.01
CA ASN A 124 0.90 -10.27 -19.90
C ASN A 124 1.97 -9.34 -20.48
N GLY A 125 3.18 -9.43 -19.99
CA GLY A 125 4.31 -8.69 -20.54
C GLY A 125 5.28 -8.15 -19.52
N LEU A 126 6.08 -7.21 -19.98
CA LEU A 126 7.11 -6.49 -19.23
C LEU A 126 6.83 -5.00 -19.22
N GLN A 127 7.24 -4.34 -18.15
CA GLN A 127 7.14 -2.89 -18.00
C GLN A 127 8.31 -2.37 -17.20
N VAL A 128 8.91 -1.29 -17.69
CA VAL A 128 9.86 -0.47 -16.95
C VAL A 128 9.18 0.82 -16.51
N GLY A 129 9.50 1.31 -15.32
CA GLY A 129 8.89 2.51 -14.78
C GLY A 129 9.79 3.28 -13.83
N LEU A 130 9.24 4.36 -13.33
CA LEU A 130 9.76 5.15 -12.22
C LEU A 130 8.78 5.07 -11.05
N SER A 131 9.29 5.15 -9.85
CA SER A 131 8.49 5.21 -8.63
C SER A 131 9.13 6.17 -7.65
N GLY A 132 8.32 6.96 -6.96
CA GLY A 132 8.79 7.86 -5.92
C GLY A 132 7.74 8.07 -4.85
N ALA A 133 8.19 8.30 -3.62
CA ALA A 133 7.30 8.60 -2.51
C ALA A 133 8.02 9.34 -1.39
N VAL A 134 7.26 10.10 -0.62
CA VAL A 134 7.63 10.67 0.66
C VAL A 134 6.66 10.13 1.70
N PHE A 135 7.19 9.68 2.84
CA PHE A 135 6.40 9.21 3.97
C PHE A 135 6.78 10.02 5.20
N SER A 136 5.83 10.71 5.79
CA SER A 136 6.06 11.57 6.96
C SER A 136 5.21 11.11 8.13
N GLU A 137 5.82 11.05 9.31
CA GLU A 137 5.14 10.73 10.57
C GLU A 137 5.14 11.97 11.48
N PHE A 138 3.99 12.27 12.05
CA PHE A 138 3.73 13.42 12.91
C PHE A 138 3.23 12.99 14.28
N ASN A 139 3.64 13.71 15.33
CA ASN A 139 2.99 13.63 16.64
C ASN A 139 1.88 14.68 16.70
N LEU A 140 0.63 14.25 16.59
CA LEU A 140 -0.56 15.11 16.65
C LEU A 140 -0.95 15.52 18.07
N SER A 141 -0.29 14.96 19.10
CA SER A 141 -0.55 15.31 20.50
C SER A 141 0.24 16.53 20.98
N THR A 142 1.14 17.05 20.18
CA THR A 142 1.90 18.26 20.46
C THR A 142 1.19 19.50 19.91
N ILE A 143 1.45 20.67 20.49
CA ILE A 143 0.78 21.94 20.08
C ILE A 143 1.07 22.31 18.61
N SER A 144 2.26 21.96 18.10
CA SER A 144 2.71 22.25 16.74
C SER A 144 2.61 21.05 15.80
N GLU A 145 1.97 19.94 16.22
CA GLU A 145 1.88 18.71 15.42
C GLU A 145 3.22 18.30 14.83
N ASN A 146 4.21 18.12 15.72
CA ASN A 146 5.62 17.97 15.37
C ASN A 146 5.86 16.87 14.34
N LEU A 147 6.59 17.20 13.28
CA LEU A 147 7.17 16.22 12.37
C LEU A 147 8.22 15.40 13.12
N LEU A 148 8.03 14.08 13.16
CA LEU A 148 8.97 13.15 13.77
C LEU A 148 10.04 12.71 12.77
N ASN A 149 9.60 12.30 11.58
CA ASN A 149 10.46 11.75 10.55
C ASN A 149 9.84 11.88 9.15
N SER A 150 10.72 11.98 8.14
CA SER A 150 10.34 11.86 6.73
C SER A 150 11.28 10.92 5.98
N ASP A 151 10.72 9.98 5.24
CA ASP A 151 11.43 9.07 4.35
C ASP A 151 11.17 9.45 2.89
N PHE A 152 12.22 9.61 2.12
CA PHE A 152 12.17 9.87 0.69
C PHE A 152 12.62 8.62 -0.05
N ILE A 153 11.80 8.11 -0.97
CA ILE A 153 12.10 6.93 -1.76
C ILE A 153 12.03 7.26 -3.24
N ALA A 154 13.05 6.86 -3.99
CA ALA A 154 13.07 6.85 -5.44
C ALA A 154 13.45 5.45 -5.94
N ALA A 155 12.78 4.95 -6.98
CA ALA A 155 13.03 3.59 -7.46
C ALA A 155 12.81 3.43 -8.97
N LEU A 156 13.51 2.43 -9.51
CA LEU A 156 13.41 1.94 -10.88
C LEU A 156 12.82 0.53 -10.88
N PRO A 157 11.49 0.37 -10.97
CA PRO A 157 10.86 -0.94 -11.05
C PRO A 157 10.87 -1.49 -12.49
N ILE A 158 11.24 -2.75 -12.64
CA ILE A 158 10.97 -3.59 -13.81
C ILE A 158 9.93 -4.61 -13.35
N SER A 159 8.75 -4.55 -13.93
CA SER A 159 7.62 -5.40 -13.54
C SER A 159 7.23 -6.33 -14.69
N TRP A 160 6.77 -7.53 -14.37
CA TRP A 160 6.23 -8.46 -15.35
C TRP A 160 4.95 -9.10 -14.85
N ARG A 161 4.16 -9.61 -15.76
CA ARG A 161 3.00 -10.44 -15.49
C ARG A 161 2.84 -11.52 -16.53
N TRP A 162 2.43 -12.70 -16.06
CA TRP A 162 2.07 -13.84 -16.90
C TRP A 162 0.92 -14.59 -16.27
N GLY A 163 -0.27 -14.43 -16.81
CA GLY A 163 -1.49 -14.99 -16.24
C GLY A 163 -1.71 -14.52 -14.81
N ARG A 164 -1.71 -15.46 -13.87
CA ARG A 164 -1.91 -15.20 -12.44
C ARG A 164 -0.63 -14.78 -11.71
N TRP A 165 0.52 -14.99 -12.29
CA TRP A 165 1.81 -14.61 -11.74
C TRP A 165 2.16 -13.19 -12.13
N SER A 166 2.69 -12.45 -11.18
CA SER A 166 3.35 -11.17 -11.46
C SER A 166 4.57 -11.02 -10.56
N GLY A 167 5.53 -10.25 -11.02
CA GLY A 167 6.71 -9.96 -10.25
C GLY A 167 7.26 -8.58 -10.56
N GLN A 168 8.16 -8.15 -9.71
CA GLN A 168 8.87 -6.90 -9.84
C GLN A 168 10.29 -7.08 -9.32
N VAL A 169 11.22 -6.52 -10.06
CA VAL A 169 12.59 -6.25 -9.63
C VAL A 169 12.69 -4.73 -9.44
N ARG A 170 13.32 -4.29 -8.36
CA ARG A 170 13.41 -2.88 -8.06
C ARG A 170 14.79 -2.52 -7.53
N LEU A 171 15.42 -1.53 -8.16
CA LEU A 171 16.53 -0.79 -7.58
C LEU A 171 15.96 0.45 -6.93
N PHE A 172 16.29 0.71 -5.67
CA PHE A 172 15.76 1.88 -4.97
C PHE A 172 16.79 2.56 -4.08
N HIS A 173 16.59 3.85 -3.94
CA HIS A 173 17.26 4.72 -2.99
C HIS A 173 16.23 5.21 -1.97
N GLN A 174 16.56 5.13 -0.68
CA GLN A 174 15.80 5.75 0.40
C GLN A 174 16.72 6.60 1.25
N SER A 175 16.29 7.83 1.55
CA SER A 175 16.90 8.66 2.59
C SER A 175 15.89 9.01 3.66
N SER A 176 16.32 9.10 4.91
CA SER A 176 15.46 9.33 6.07
C SER A 176 15.97 10.49 6.89
N HIS A 177 15.07 11.43 7.20
CA HIS A 177 15.39 12.65 7.93
C HIS A 177 14.49 12.81 9.14
N LEU A 178 15.06 13.13 10.30
CA LEU A 178 14.32 13.56 11.48
C LEU A 178 13.74 14.96 11.26
N GLY A 179 12.57 15.22 11.84
CA GLY A 179 11.97 16.54 11.86
C GLY A 179 12.77 17.52 12.69
N ASP A 180 12.87 18.77 12.24
CA ASP A 180 13.64 19.80 12.93
C ASP A 180 13.08 20.10 14.32
N GLU A 181 11.76 20.14 14.47
CA GLU A 181 11.08 20.35 15.75
C GLU A 181 11.36 19.21 16.74
N TYR A 182 11.37 17.97 16.23
CA TYR A 182 11.76 16.81 17.03
C TYR A 182 13.20 16.94 17.53
N LEU A 183 14.13 17.34 16.67
CA LEU A 183 15.54 17.56 17.04
C LEU A 183 15.71 18.70 18.03
N LEU A 184 15.04 19.83 17.83
CA LEU A 184 15.13 21.00 18.71
C LEU A 184 14.59 20.70 20.12
N ASN A 185 13.49 19.95 20.19
CA ASN A 185 12.89 19.58 21.47
C ASN A 185 13.63 18.46 22.21
N ASN A 186 14.50 17.73 21.52
CA ASN A 186 15.19 16.55 22.02
C ASN A 186 16.71 16.62 21.77
N GLY A 187 17.35 17.67 22.22
CA GLY A 187 18.74 18.07 21.93
C GLY A 187 19.84 17.02 22.21
N THR A 188 19.50 15.82 22.69
CA THR A 188 20.44 14.69 22.88
C THR A 188 20.33 13.64 21.78
N VAL A 189 19.43 13.82 20.79
CA VAL A 189 19.25 12.87 19.70
C VAL A 189 20.36 13.04 18.69
N GLN A 190 21.12 11.98 18.49
CA GLN A 190 22.08 11.92 17.40
C GLN A 190 21.33 11.64 16.09
N ARG A 191 21.58 12.47 15.09
CA ARG A 191 21.07 12.31 13.75
C ARG A 191 21.92 11.28 13.02
N ASP A 192 21.33 10.17 12.61
CA ASP A 192 21.98 9.20 11.72
C ASP A 192 21.83 9.66 10.27
N ASP A 193 22.84 9.46 9.46
CA ASP A 193 22.72 9.55 8.00
C ASP A 193 22.14 8.22 7.48
N LEU A 194 20.82 8.06 7.62
CA LEU A 194 20.15 6.84 7.19
C LEU A 194 19.80 6.92 5.70
N THR A 195 20.75 6.48 4.90
CA THR A 195 20.59 6.30 3.46
C THR A 195 20.69 4.81 3.14
N ILE A 196 19.80 4.32 2.28
CA ILE A 196 19.74 2.92 1.84
C ILE A 196 19.69 2.89 0.32
N GLU A 197 20.65 2.20 -0.29
CA GLU A 197 20.57 1.78 -1.68
C GLU A 197 20.42 0.27 -1.71
N ALA A 198 19.37 -0.21 -2.35
CA ALA A 198 19.05 -1.62 -2.30
C ALA A 198 18.39 -2.12 -3.59
N PHE A 199 18.52 -3.42 -3.76
CA PHE A 199 17.87 -4.17 -4.82
C PHE A 199 16.90 -5.16 -4.19
N ASP A 200 15.69 -5.26 -4.72
CA ASP A 200 14.72 -6.27 -4.26
C ASP A 200 14.01 -6.97 -5.42
N VAL A 201 13.47 -8.14 -5.08
CA VAL A 201 12.61 -8.95 -5.95
C VAL A 201 11.36 -9.32 -5.20
N MET A 202 10.20 -9.07 -5.80
CA MET A 202 8.90 -9.45 -5.28
C MET A 202 8.17 -10.31 -6.31
N LEU A 203 7.59 -11.40 -5.83
CA LEU A 203 6.72 -12.28 -6.61
C LEU A 203 5.31 -12.24 -6.04
N SER A 204 4.31 -12.42 -6.87
CA SER A 204 2.94 -12.59 -6.41
C SER A 204 2.14 -13.53 -7.30
N TYR A 205 1.21 -14.24 -6.67
CA TYR A 205 0.22 -15.09 -7.31
C TYR A 205 -1.18 -14.60 -6.95
N ALA A 206 -2.01 -14.34 -7.96
CA ALA A 206 -3.35 -13.81 -7.79
C ALA A 206 -4.41 -14.86 -8.12
N GLY A 207 -5.26 -15.19 -7.15
CA GLY A 207 -6.51 -15.90 -7.37
C GLY A 207 -7.61 -14.98 -7.86
N ARG A 208 -8.87 -15.47 -7.86
CA ARG A 208 -10.03 -14.69 -8.32
C ARG A 208 -10.32 -13.47 -7.41
N TRP A 209 -10.16 -13.63 -6.11
CA TRP A 209 -10.50 -12.65 -5.08
C TRP A 209 -9.41 -12.47 -4.01
N TRP A 210 -8.28 -13.14 -4.13
CA TRP A 210 -7.15 -13.08 -3.21
C TRP A 210 -5.82 -12.98 -3.97
N ARG A 211 -4.80 -12.51 -3.29
CA ARG A 211 -3.41 -12.49 -3.77
C ARG A 211 -2.48 -12.80 -2.61
N LEU A 212 -1.48 -13.62 -2.87
CA LEU A 212 -0.31 -13.78 -2.01
C LEU A 212 0.90 -13.17 -2.70
N TYR A 213 1.81 -12.66 -1.93
CA TYR A 213 3.07 -12.14 -2.42
C TYR A 213 4.18 -12.40 -1.41
N GLY A 214 5.42 -12.41 -1.90
CA GLY A 214 6.62 -12.53 -1.09
C GLY A 214 7.86 -12.23 -1.89
N GLY A 215 8.90 -11.87 -1.17
CA GLY A 215 10.18 -11.54 -1.77
C GLY A 215 11.17 -11.05 -0.73
N GLY A 216 12.22 -10.44 -1.22
CA GLY A 216 13.26 -9.88 -0.37
C GLY A 216 14.29 -9.13 -1.19
N GLY A 217 15.23 -8.54 -0.49
CA GLY A 217 16.26 -7.73 -1.12
C GLY A 217 17.57 -7.73 -0.37
N VAL A 218 18.54 -7.12 -1.02
CA VAL A 218 19.87 -6.90 -0.48
C VAL A 218 20.17 -5.40 -0.46
N ILE A 219 20.76 -4.95 0.64
CA ILE A 219 21.28 -3.59 0.77
C ILE A 219 22.65 -3.56 0.08
N ILE A 220 22.78 -2.71 -0.93
CA ILE A 220 24.01 -2.52 -1.71
C ILE A 220 24.92 -1.54 -0.99
N PHE A 221 24.31 -0.47 -0.46
CA PHE A 221 25.03 0.58 0.25
C PHE A 221 24.18 1.20 1.35
N SER A 222 24.80 1.44 2.49
CA SER A 222 24.31 2.32 3.55
C SER A 222 25.51 2.81 4.38
N PRO A 223 25.56 4.09 4.77
CA PRO A 223 26.61 4.59 5.69
C PRO A 223 26.45 4.06 7.12
N VAL A 224 25.28 3.52 7.43
CA VAL A 224 24.95 2.90 8.73
C VAL A 224 24.90 1.39 8.56
N ASP A 225 25.45 0.63 9.51
CA ASP A 225 25.36 -0.83 9.48
C ASP A 225 23.91 -1.29 9.67
N LEU A 226 23.33 -1.81 8.59
CA LEU A 226 21.97 -2.34 8.50
C LEU A 226 21.96 -3.85 8.26
N GLY A 227 23.14 -4.49 8.26
CA GLY A 227 23.24 -5.83 7.67
C GLY A 227 22.98 -5.79 6.16
N HIS A 228 22.75 -6.96 5.55
CA HIS A 228 22.72 -7.04 4.08
C HIS A 228 21.35 -7.38 3.51
N GLY A 229 20.37 -7.79 4.31
CA GLY A 229 19.17 -8.37 3.75
C GLY A 229 17.87 -7.97 4.46
N PHE A 230 16.79 -8.10 3.70
CA PHE A 230 15.43 -7.99 4.19
C PHE A 230 14.49 -8.90 3.41
N VAL A 231 13.38 -9.27 4.03
CA VAL A 231 12.31 -10.05 3.42
C VAL A 231 10.97 -9.42 3.68
N GLN A 232 10.04 -9.62 2.76
CA GLN A 232 8.66 -9.14 2.85
C GLN A 232 7.73 -10.22 2.31
N ALA A 233 6.60 -10.44 3.00
CA ALA A 233 5.56 -11.34 2.53
C ALA A 233 4.19 -10.83 2.99
N GLY A 234 3.15 -11.23 2.27
CA GLY A 234 1.80 -10.86 2.67
C GLY A 234 0.71 -11.44 1.80
N GLY A 235 -0.51 -11.04 2.11
CA GLY A 235 -1.67 -11.47 1.38
C GLY A 235 -2.77 -10.42 1.39
N GLU A 236 -3.63 -10.47 0.39
CA GLU A 236 -4.73 -9.54 0.21
C GLU A 236 -5.98 -10.28 -0.24
N ILE A 237 -7.12 -9.74 0.16
CA ILE A 237 -8.44 -10.14 -0.30
C ILE A 237 -9.14 -8.92 -0.90
N ARG A 238 -9.79 -9.12 -2.03
CA ARG A 238 -10.75 -8.18 -2.64
C ARG A 238 -12.03 -8.93 -2.95
N ALA A 239 -13.05 -8.66 -2.15
CA ALA A 239 -14.31 -9.39 -2.20
C ALA A 239 -15.20 -8.91 -3.37
N HIS A 240 -14.75 -9.12 -4.62
CA HIS A 240 -15.49 -8.74 -5.82
C HIS A 240 -16.89 -9.43 -5.92
N PHE A 241 -17.05 -10.58 -5.25
CA PHE A 241 -18.32 -11.27 -5.10
C PHE A 241 -19.30 -10.54 -4.17
N TRP A 242 -18.82 -9.57 -3.41
CA TRP A 242 -19.61 -8.75 -2.49
C TRP A 242 -19.50 -7.27 -2.90
N LYS A 243 -19.92 -6.99 -4.11
CA LYS A 243 -19.81 -5.69 -4.74
C LYS A 243 -21.12 -4.91 -4.56
N PHE A 244 -21.04 -3.70 -4.04
CA PHE A 244 -22.15 -2.79 -3.85
C PHE A 244 -22.08 -1.65 -4.86
N GLY A 245 -23.26 -1.06 -5.20
CA GLY A 245 -23.36 0.07 -6.11
C GLY A 245 -23.64 -0.34 -7.55
N ASP A 246 -23.71 0.68 -8.42
CA ASP A 246 -23.92 0.49 -9.85
C ASP A 246 -22.60 0.12 -10.54
N PRO A 247 -22.46 -1.09 -11.10
CA PRO A 247 -21.23 -1.51 -11.79
C PRO A 247 -20.86 -0.65 -13.00
N SER A 248 -21.83 0.10 -13.54
CA SER A 248 -21.61 0.99 -14.69
C SER A 248 -21.05 2.35 -14.31
N ARG A 249 -21.17 2.75 -13.04
CA ARG A 249 -20.77 4.09 -12.53
C ARG A 249 -19.76 3.98 -11.40
N ASN A 250 -20.22 3.65 -10.21
CA ASN A 250 -19.42 3.58 -9.00
C ASN A 250 -19.66 2.26 -8.29
N TRP A 251 -18.62 1.67 -7.77
CA TRP A 251 -18.69 0.41 -7.05
C TRP A 251 -17.86 0.45 -5.77
N PHE A 252 -18.29 -0.34 -4.80
CA PHE A 252 -17.62 -0.52 -3.51
C PHE A 252 -17.36 -2.01 -3.31
N ILE A 253 -16.17 -2.35 -2.89
CA ILE A 253 -15.82 -3.72 -2.51
C ILE A 253 -15.10 -3.75 -1.17
N PRO A 254 -15.37 -4.73 -0.31
CA PRO A 254 -14.55 -4.98 0.86
C PRO A 254 -13.15 -5.43 0.45
N VAL A 255 -12.15 -4.89 1.14
CA VAL A 255 -10.75 -5.26 0.95
C VAL A 255 -10.09 -5.49 2.30
N ALA A 256 -9.14 -6.40 2.34
CA ALA A 256 -8.27 -6.62 3.49
C ALA A 256 -6.89 -7.07 3.03
N GLY A 257 -5.88 -6.80 3.84
CA GLY A 257 -4.51 -7.24 3.57
C GLY A 257 -3.67 -7.26 4.82
N VAL A 258 -2.65 -8.12 4.77
CA VAL A 258 -1.59 -8.23 5.79
C VAL A 258 -0.25 -8.16 5.08
N ASP A 259 0.68 -7.44 5.66
CA ASP A 259 2.07 -7.32 5.22
C ASP A 259 3.00 -7.59 6.41
N VAL A 260 4.02 -8.38 6.18
CA VAL A 260 5.02 -8.74 7.17
C VAL A 260 6.39 -8.46 6.59
N GLN A 261 7.21 -7.72 7.32
CA GLN A 261 8.57 -7.37 6.94
C GLN A 261 9.55 -7.78 8.03
N SER A 262 10.72 -8.25 7.61
CA SER A 262 11.81 -8.61 8.49
C SER A 262 13.14 -8.15 7.88
N TRP A 263 13.97 -7.52 8.69
CA TRP A 263 15.25 -6.93 8.27
C TRP A 263 16.38 -7.47 9.13
N GLN A 264 17.51 -7.75 8.53
CA GLN A 264 18.73 -8.13 9.25
C GLN A 264 19.14 -7.06 10.27
N ALA A 265 18.97 -5.79 9.94
CA ALA A 265 19.17 -4.64 10.83
C ALA A 265 18.42 -4.73 12.19
N ARG A 266 17.48 -5.64 12.32
CA ARG A 266 16.62 -5.85 13.51
C ARG A 266 16.69 -7.30 14.00
N ASP A 267 17.79 -8.00 13.74
CA ASP A 267 17.95 -9.42 14.07
C ASP A 267 16.78 -10.27 13.54
N TRP A 268 16.29 -9.93 12.34
CA TRP A 268 15.15 -10.58 11.69
C TRP A 268 13.82 -10.49 12.46
N ALA A 269 13.73 -9.56 13.42
CA ALA A 269 12.46 -9.34 14.11
C ALA A 269 11.40 -8.76 13.17
N LEU A 270 10.15 -9.18 13.40
CA LEU A 270 9.03 -8.87 12.51
C LEU A 270 8.46 -7.46 12.76
N GLY A 271 8.10 -6.80 11.68
CA GLY A 271 7.12 -5.73 11.64
C GLY A 271 5.90 -6.23 10.87
N VAL A 272 4.70 -6.04 11.42
CA VAL A 272 3.46 -6.54 10.85
C VAL A 272 2.47 -5.40 10.71
N SER A 273 1.91 -5.20 9.53
CA SER A 273 0.78 -4.31 9.32
C SER A 273 -0.41 -5.07 8.74
N ALA A 274 -1.61 -4.72 9.18
CA ALA A 274 -2.84 -5.24 8.60
C ALA A 274 -3.83 -4.10 8.40
N LYS A 275 -4.56 -4.15 7.28
CA LYS A 275 -5.56 -3.14 6.91
C LYS A 275 -6.80 -3.82 6.38
N ALA A 276 -7.98 -3.29 6.71
CA ALA A 276 -9.25 -3.75 6.18
C ALA A 276 -10.23 -2.58 6.02
N GLY A 277 -11.11 -2.64 5.04
CA GLY A 277 -12.10 -1.60 4.80
C GLY A 277 -12.74 -1.70 3.43
N LEU A 278 -13.03 -0.56 2.83
CA LEU A 278 -13.73 -0.45 1.55
C LEU A 278 -12.83 0.20 0.49
N GLU A 279 -12.81 -0.40 -0.70
CA GLU A 279 -12.27 0.19 -1.91
C GLU A 279 -13.43 0.69 -2.78
N MET A 280 -13.36 1.93 -3.20
CA MET A 280 -14.31 2.58 -4.12
C MET A 280 -13.62 2.81 -5.45
N GLY A 281 -14.31 2.54 -6.54
CA GLY A 281 -13.81 2.79 -7.89
C GLY A 281 -14.87 3.38 -8.79
N ALA A 282 -14.44 4.17 -9.78
CA ALA A 282 -15.26 4.69 -10.87
C ALA A 282 -14.79 4.11 -12.20
N ARG A 283 -15.73 3.90 -13.14
CA ARG A 283 -15.43 3.14 -14.36
C ARG A 283 -14.77 3.95 -15.48
N ALA A 284 -14.80 5.27 -15.48
CA ALA A 284 -14.27 6.03 -16.64
C ALA A 284 -14.08 7.52 -16.35
N PRO A 285 -13.29 8.24 -17.14
CA PRO A 285 -12.26 7.79 -18.07
C PRO A 285 -10.90 7.52 -17.41
N VAL A 286 -10.76 7.91 -16.14
CA VAL A 286 -9.54 7.72 -15.33
C VAL A 286 -9.91 6.87 -14.13
N LEU A 287 -9.18 5.78 -13.92
CA LEU A 287 -9.39 4.86 -12.84
C LEU A 287 -8.80 5.42 -11.55
N HIS A 288 -9.56 6.25 -10.85
CA HIS A 288 -9.22 6.62 -9.48
C HIS A 288 -9.79 5.57 -8.52
N ARG A 289 -8.95 5.11 -7.61
CA ARG A 289 -9.38 4.24 -6.50
C ARG A 289 -9.21 4.99 -5.21
N VAL A 290 -10.29 5.07 -4.46
CA VAL A 290 -10.28 5.61 -3.09
C VAL A 290 -10.52 4.46 -2.13
N ARG A 291 -9.76 4.41 -1.05
CA ARG A 291 -9.94 3.42 0.02
C ARG A 291 -10.09 4.11 1.35
N LEU A 292 -11.03 3.61 2.14
CA LEU A 292 -11.16 3.95 3.55
C LEU A 292 -10.90 2.67 4.34
N LEU A 293 -9.85 2.69 5.15
CA LEU A 293 -9.31 1.51 5.82
C LEU A 293 -9.17 1.76 7.31
N ALA A 294 -9.49 0.75 8.12
CA ALA A 294 -8.94 0.62 9.46
C ALA A 294 -7.65 -0.19 9.37
N GLY A 295 -6.67 0.10 10.22
CA GLY A 295 -5.39 -0.60 10.18
C GLY A 295 -4.72 -0.70 11.54
N ILE A 296 -3.92 -1.74 11.66
CA ILE A 296 -3.03 -1.99 12.80
C ILE A 296 -1.58 -2.11 12.33
N LEU A 297 -0.64 -1.73 13.19
CA LEU A 297 0.79 -1.92 13.02
C LEU A 297 1.35 -2.46 14.34
N GLY A 298 2.14 -3.50 14.28
CA GLY A 298 2.77 -4.11 15.43
C GLY A 298 4.19 -4.58 15.13
N GLY A 299 5.05 -4.58 16.14
CA GLY A 299 6.46 -4.93 16.01
C GLY A 299 7.33 -3.71 15.73
N TYR A 300 8.31 -3.82 14.86
CA TYR A 300 9.17 -2.68 14.52
C TYR A 300 8.48 -1.73 13.55
N THR A 301 8.63 -0.41 13.81
CA THR A 301 8.14 0.61 12.87
C THR A 301 8.85 0.51 11.53
N PRO A 302 8.16 0.71 10.39
CA PRO A 302 8.80 0.78 9.08
C PRO A 302 9.43 2.17 8.80
N PHE A 303 9.17 3.17 9.66
CA PHE A 303 9.48 4.57 9.37
C PHE A 303 10.82 5.03 9.94
N GLY A 304 11.54 5.71 9.09
CA GLY A 304 12.63 6.60 9.40
C GLY A 304 13.78 6.02 10.14
N GLN A 305 14.43 6.91 10.85
CA GLN A 305 15.57 6.58 11.69
C GLN A 305 15.21 5.74 12.91
N PHE A 306 13.91 5.55 13.15
CA PHE A 306 13.39 4.72 14.25
C PHE A 306 13.26 3.23 13.90
N PHE A 307 13.32 2.86 12.63
CA PHE A 307 13.00 1.53 12.14
C PHE A 307 13.87 0.40 12.72
N ARG A 308 15.10 0.72 13.15
CA ARG A 308 16.03 -0.26 13.77
C ARG A 308 15.76 -0.50 15.25
N THR A 309 15.30 0.51 15.96
CA THR A 309 15.32 0.54 17.42
C THR A 309 13.94 0.57 18.05
N SER A 310 12.93 1.01 17.30
CA SER A 310 11.63 1.31 17.87
C SER A 310 10.59 0.25 17.55
N LYS A 311 10.12 -0.42 18.60
CA LYS A 311 8.92 -1.26 18.57
C LYS A 311 7.70 -0.40 18.83
N VAL A 312 6.67 -0.62 18.02
CA VAL A 312 5.43 0.14 18.05
C VAL A 312 4.22 -0.78 18.05
N THR A 313 3.18 -0.34 18.68
CA THR A 313 1.81 -0.84 18.47
C THR A 313 0.96 0.35 18.12
N SER A 314 0.30 0.33 16.96
CA SER A 314 -0.60 1.41 16.58
C SER A 314 -1.82 0.87 15.85
N TRP A 315 -2.93 1.60 15.98
CA TRP A 315 -4.18 1.31 15.28
C TRP A 315 -4.87 2.62 14.90
N GLY A 316 -5.61 2.61 13.82
CA GLY A 316 -6.24 3.83 13.35
C GLY A 316 -6.97 3.67 12.03
N VAL A 317 -7.27 4.80 11.44
CA VAL A 317 -7.96 4.90 10.15
C VAL A 317 -7.07 5.55 9.10
N GLU A 318 -7.29 5.16 7.86
CA GLU A 318 -6.48 5.61 6.73
C GLU A 318 -7.36 5.84 5.51
N ALA A 319 -7.17 6.95 4.81
CA ALA A 319 -7.72 7.22 3.49
C ALA A 319 -6.60 7.13 2.45
N GLN A 320 -6.84 6.38 1.37
CA GLN A 320 -5.89 6.22 0.27
C GLN A 320 -6.51 6.68 -1.04
N ILE A 321 -5.68 7.27 -1.91
CA ILE A 321 -6.03 7.58 -3.31
C ILE A 321 -4.95 6.97 -4.20
N GLU A 322 -5.36 6.23 -5.22
CA GLU A 322 -4.49 5.64 -6.24
C GLU A 322 -4.97 6.10 -7.62
N PHE A 323 -4.06 6.63 -8.41
CA PHE A 323 -4.28 7.16 -9.76
C PHE A 323 -3.82 6.19 -10.83
#